data_4f9255a25194c6b9c711c366a8e77345
#
_entry.id   4f9255a25194c6b9c711c366a8e77345
#
_cell.length_a   1.000
_cell.length_b   1.000
_cell.length_c   1.000
_cell.angle_alpha   90.00
_cell.angle_beta   90.00
_cell.angle_gamma   90.00
#
_symmetry.space_group_name_H-M   'P 1'
#
loop_
_entity.id
_entity.type
_entity.pdbx_description
1 polymer ?
#
loop_
_entity_poly.entity_id
_entity_poly.type
_entity_poly.pdbx_seq_one_letter_code
_entity_poly.pdbx_strand_id
1 'polypeptide(L)'
;MASSPGQDDLFGAEPAPAYRPDPDKVRRRLEKILAEARAAQKMPWEPTTVSLYRTIFPQMADYLPEDEGAQLRFSFEEEMKRLKAA
;
A
#
# COMPACT_ATOMS: atom_id res chain seq x y z
N MET A 1 -21.07 -11.74 27.56
CA MET A 1 -20.52 -11.70 27.53
C MET A 1 -20.08 -11.62 27.10
N ALA A 2 -20.23 -11.45 26.93
CA ALA A 2 -19.61 -11.40 26.60
C ALA A 2 -19.24 -11.19 26.08
N SER A 3 -19.47 -11.14 25.88
CA SER A 3 -18.88 -11.04 25.50
C SER A 3 -18.58 -10.93 24.97
N SER A 4 -18.78 -10.73 24.74
CA SER A 4 -18.19 -10.72 24.36
C SER A 4 -17.84 -10.85 23.88
N PRO A 5 -18.16 -10.92 23.61
CA PRO A 5 -17.43 -11.03 23.24
C PRO A 5 -16.97 -10.84 22.74
N GLY A 6 -17.16 -10.63 22.36
CA GLY A 6 -16.37 -10.50 22.19
C GLY A 6 -16.02 -9.98 22.01
N GLN A 7 -16.01 -9.69 22.03
CA GLN A 7 -15.27 -9.28 22.20
C GLN A 7 -14.53 -9.20 22.40
N ASP A 8 -14.90 -9.07 22.44
CA ASP A 8 -13.98 -9.08 22.76
C ASP A 8 -13.32 -9.20 22.52
N ASP A 9 -13.50 -9.20 22.29
CA ASP A 9 -12.61 -9.32 22.21
C ASP A 9 -12.10 -8.91 21.81
N LEU A 10 -12.27 -8.30 21.76
CA LEU A 10 -11.53 -7.93 21.64
C LEU A 10 -10.78 -7.84 21.80
N PHE A 11 -10.73 -7.92 21.90
CA PHE A 11 -9.74 -7.89 22.28
C PHE A 11 -9.12 -8.66 22.38
N GLY A 12 -9.18 -9.01 22.18
CA GLY A 12 -8.57 -9.58 22.22
C GLY A 12 -8.07 -10.37 21.81
N ALA A 13 -8.13 -10.68 21.49
CA ALA A 13 -7.60 -11.40 21.14
C ALA A 13 -6.99 -11.74 20.41
N GLU A 14 -6.97 -11.40 20.04
CA GLU A 14 -6.39 -11.58 19.38
C GLU A 14 -5.70 -11.56 18.70
N PRO A 15 -5.77 -12.09 18.67
CA PRO A 15 -4.56 -12.27 18.06
C PRO A 15 -4.12 -11.39 17.04
N ALA A 16 -4.50 -10.61 16.98
CA ALA A 16 -4.16 -9.54 16.14
C ALA A 16 -2.68 -9.35 15.86
N PRO A 17 -1.80 -9.55 16.78
CA PRO A 17 -0.38 -9.36 16.46
C PRO A 17 0.09 -10.25 15.34
N ALA A 18 -0.62 -11.32 15.09
CA ALA A 18 -0.28 -12.21 14.00
C ALA A 18 -0.84 -11.74 12.66
N TYR A 19 -1.60 -10.67 12.64
CA TYR A 19 -2.19 -10.18 11.40
C TYR A 19 -1.11 -9.75 10.42
N ARG A 20 -1.19 -10.24 9.22
CA ARG A 20 -0.31 -9.83 8.15
C ARG A 20 -1.16 -9.60 6.91
N PRO A 21 -0.87 -8.53 6.15
CA PRO A 21 -1.56 -8.34 4.88
C PRO A 21 -1.28 -9.51 3.95
N ASP A 22 -2.28 -9.88 3.19
CA ASP A 22 -2.13 -10.89 2.15
C ASP A 22 -1.22 -10.31 1.07
N PRO A 23 -0.07 -10.95 0.77
CA PRO A 23 0.83 -10.43 -0.25
C PRO A 23 0.17 -10.23 -1.60
N ASP A 24 -0.76 -11.11 -1.97
CA ASP A 24 -1.46 -10.96 -3.24
C ASP A 24 -2.33 -9.72 -3.27
N LYS A 25 -2.98 -9.40 -2.17
CA LYS A 25 -3.78 -8.18 -2.09
C LYS A 25 -2.92 -6.95 -2.12
N VAL A 26 -1.79 -6.99 -1.41
CA VAL A 26 -0.82 -5.89 -1.41
C VAL A 26 -0.33 -5.65 -2.83
N ARG A 27 0.06 -6.71 -3.51
CA ARG A 27 0.57 -6.63 -4.87
C ARG A 27 -0.45 -5.99 -5.80
N ARG A 28 -1.69 -6.44 -5.73
CA ARG A 28 -2.75 -5.90 -6.58
C ARG A 28 -2.98 -4.42 -6.31
N ARG A 29 -2.93 -4.02 -5.05
CA ARG A 29 -3.13 -2.61 -4.71
C ARG A 29 -1.99 -1.75 -5.26
N LEU A 30 -0.75 -2.20 -5.08
CA LEU A 30 0.39 -1.45 -5.60
C LEU A 30 0.38 -1.37 -7.11
N GLU A 31 0.03 -2.48 -7.76
CA GLU A 31 -0.06 -2.49 -9.23
C GLU A 31 -1.17 -1.58 -9.73
N LYS A 32 -2.26 -1.49 -9.00
CA LYS A 32 -3.36 -0.58 -9.37
C LYS A 32 -2.89 0.86 -9.28
N ILE A 33 -2.18 1.21 -8.21
CA ILE A 33 -1.64 2.57 -8.06
C ILE A 33 -0.69 2.88 -9.19
N LEU A 34 0.20 1.95 -9.52
CA LEU A 34 1.14 2.13 -10.63
C LEU A 34 0.43 2.25 -11.96
N ALA A 35 -0.61 1.46 -12.19
CA ALA A 35 -1.36 1.52 -13.43
C ALA A 35 -2.02 2.89 -13.62
N GLU A 36 -2.56 3.44 -12.55
CA GLU A 36 -3.14 4.78 -12.60
C GLU A 36 -2.09 5.82 -12.93
N ALA A 37 -0.92 5.71 -12.31
CA ALA A 37 0.17 6.64 -12.58
C ALA A 37 0.64 6.54 -14.02
N ARG A 38 0.81 5.31 -14.52
CA ARG A 38 1.29 5.10 -15.89
C ARG A 38 0.33 5.61 -16.95
N ALA A 39 -0.97 5.51 -16.66
CA ALA A 39 -1.99 5.94 -17.61
C ALA A 39 -2.16 7.45 -17.60
N ALA A 40 -1.67 8.14 -16.59
CA ALA A 40 -1.89 9.57 -16.45
C ALA A 40 -0.82 10.36 -17.18
N GLN A 41 -1.21 11.48 -17.76
CA GLN A 41 -0.27 12.42 -18.36
C GLN A 41 0.10 13.52 -17.39
N LYS A 42 -0.74 13.74 -16.39
CA LYS A 42 -0.51 14.69 -15.31
C LYS A 42 -0.80 13.96 -14.01
N MET A 43 -0.32 14.53 -12.89
CA MET A 43 -0.57 13.93 -11.59
C MET A 43 -2.07 13.70 -11.41
N PRO A 44 -2.51 12.41 -11.28
CA PRO A 44 -3.93 12.11 -11.18
C PRO A 44 -4.49 12.23 -9.78
N TRP A 45 -3.63 12.48 -8.80
CA TRP A 45 -4.03 12.49 -7.39
C TRP A 45 -3.81 13.86 -6.78
N GLU A 46 -4.64 14.17 -5.78
CA GLU A 46 -4.47 15.40 -5.01
C GLU A 46 -3.20 15.34 -4.18
N PRO A 47 -2.65 16.51 -3.78
CA PRO A 47 -1.40 16.52 -3.00
C PRO A 47 -1.44 15.67 -1.75
N THR A 48 -2.57 15.63 -1.04
CA THR A 48 -2.68 14.79 0.15
C THR A 48 -2.61 13.32 -0.19
N THR A 49 -3.24 12.92 -1.29
CA THR A 49 -3.17 11.53 -1.76
C THR A 49 -1.77 11.17 -2.20
N VAL A 50 -1.08 12.10 -2.87
CA VAL A 50 0.31 11.88 -3.27
C VAL A 50 1.18 11.65 -2.05
N SER A 51 1.04 12.48 -1.03
CA SER A 51 1.80 12.30 0.21
C SER A 51 1.52 10.95 0.86
N LEU A 52 0.25 10.57 0.87
CA LEU A 52 -0.14 9.27 1.43
C LEU A 52 0.54 8.14 0.67
N TYR A 53 0.46 8.14 -0.65
CA TYR A 53 1.03 7.07 -1.46
C TYR A 53 2.55 7.03 -1.35
N ARG A 54 3.21 8.19 -1.26
CA ARG A 54 4.66 8.21 -1.09
C ARG A 54 5.08 7.60 0.24
N THR A 55 4.19 7.65 1.23
CA THR A 55 4.45 7.05 2.53
C THR A 55 4.12 5.56 2.55
N ILE A 56 2.94 5.20 2.06
CA ILE A 56 2.47 3.82 2.22
C ILE A 56 3.01 2.87 1.16
N PHE A 57 3.33 3.38 -0.04
CA PHE A 57 3.77 2.48 -1.12
C PHE A 57 5.02 1.70 -0.71
N PRO A 58 6.10 2.34 -0.24
CA PRO A 58 7.26 1.57 0.18
C PRO A 58 6.99 0.67 1.37
N GLN A 59 6.14 1.10 2.30
CA GLN A 59 5.80 0.25 3.44
C GLN A 59 5.06 -1.00 3.00
N MET A 60 4.12 -0.86 2.06
CA MET A 60 3.39 -2.00 1.54
C MET A 60 4.30 -2.92 0.73
N ALA A 61 5.21 -2.34 -0.03
CA ALA A 61 6.14 -3.13 -0.83
C ALA A 61 7.02 -4.02 0.04
N ASP A 62 7.25 -3.62 1.30
CA ASP A 62 8.06 -4.42 2.21
C ASP A 62 7.39 -5.75 2.59
N TYR A 63 6.09 -5.89 2.35
CA TYR A 63 5.40 -7.16 2.59
C TYR A 63 5.59 -8.15 1.45
N LEU A 64 6.23 -7.75 0.38
CA LEU A 64 6.46 -8.59 -0.79
C LEU A 64 7.90 -9.09 -0.78
N PRO A 65 8.22 -10.11 -1.59
CA PRO A 65 9.61 -10.53 -1.73
C PRO A 65 10.50 -9.34 -2.07
N GLU A 66 11.71 -9.36 -1.59
CA GLU A 66 12.60 -8.21 -1.67
C GLU A 66 12.78 -7.70 -3.09
N ASP A 67 13.01 -8.60 -4.03
CA ASP A 67 13.22 -8.22 -5.43
C ASP A 67 11.99 -7.54 -6.01
N GLU A 68 10.83 -8.12 -5.72
CA GLU A 68 9.57 -7.58 -6.23
C GLU A 68 9.27 -6.23 -5.59
N GLY A 69 9.45 -6.13 -4.28
CA GLY A 69 9.22 -4.87 -3.57
C GLY A 69 10.12 -3.77 -4.06
N ALA A 70 11.39 -4.09 -4.28
CA ALA A 70 12.35 -3.11 -4.78
C ALA A 70 11.96 -2.64 -6.17
N GLN A 71 11.54 -3.56 -7.05
CA GLN A 71 11.13 -3.22 -8.40
C GLN A 71 9.91 -2.31 -8.38
N LEU A 72 8.94 -2.61 -7.53
CA LEU A 72 7.74 -1.80 -7.43
C LEU A 72 8.05 -0.40 -6.91
N ARG A 73 8.91 -0.31 -5.89
CA ARG A 73 9.32 1.00 -5.35
C ARG A 73 10.01 1.82 -6.41
N PHE A 74 10.91 1.19 -7.18
CA PHE A 74 11.61 1.88 -8.24
C PHE A 74 10.64 2.40 -9.29
N SER A 75 9.71 1.54 -9.72
CA SER A 75 8.71 1.93 -10.73
C SER A 75 7.86 3.10 -10.25
N PHE A 76 7.46 3.06 -8.98
CA PHE A 76 6.65 4.14 -8.41
C PHE A 76 7.43 5.45 -8.41
N GLU A 77 8.69 5.41 -7.99
CA GLU A 77 9.51 6.63 -7.97
C GLU A 77 9.69 7.21 -9.37
N GLU A 78 9.89 6.36 -10.36
CA GLU A 78 10.05 6.83 -11.73
C GLU A 78 8.77 7.49 -12.24
N GLU A 79 7.62 6.90 -11.96
CA GLU A 79 6.35 7.51 -12.36
C GLU A 79 6.10 8.82 -11.63
N MET A 80 6.44 8.89 -10.35
CA MET A 80 6.27 10.12 -9.60
C MET A 80 7.15 11.23 -10.15
N LYS A 81 8.38 10.92 -10.53
CA LYS A 81 9.27 11.92 -11.16
C LYS A 81 8.68 12.41 -12.46
N ARG A 82 8.18 11.49 -13.28
CA ARG A 82 7.59 11.84 -14.56
C ARG A 82 6.38 12.76 -14.38
N LEU A 83 5.49 12.40 -13.47
CA LEU A 83 4.27 13.16 -13.25
C LEU A 83 4.55 14.51 -12.60
N LYS A 84 5.56 14.57 -11.74
CA LYS A 84 5.94 15.83 -11.11
C LYS A 84 6.50 16.80 -12.12
N ALA A 85 7.20 16.30 -13.14
CA ALA A 85 7.79 17.13 -14.17
C ALA A 85 6.80 17.53 -15.26
N ALA A 86 5.64 16.85 -15.30
CA ALA A 86 4.65 17.09 -16.36
C ALA A 86 3.93 18.42 -16.21
#